data_493722d30fbea0772828554ca02f5b7c
#
_entry.id   493722d30fbea0772828554ca02f5b7c
#
_cell.length_a   1.000
_cell.length_b   1.000
_cell.length_c   1.000
_cell.angle_alpha   90.00
_cell.angle_beta   90.00
_cell.angle_gamma   90.00
#
_symmetry.space_group_name_H-M   'P 1'
#
loop_
_entity.id
_entity.type
_entity.pdbx_description
1 polymer ?
#
loop_
_entity_poly.entity_id
_entity_poly.type
_entity_poly.pdbx_seq_one_letter_code
_entity_poly.pdbx_strand_id
1 'polypeptide(L)'
;MDNLKVQGKTTEDLKAMLLAIYDCKSPFAIRISKRKCKRILASYTHRNSTITIYDLKGVADAVEVAIHEYAHHINRTEWWNGAAPMSKFETSHGYRFWFLYSRLVELANEKGYAVKPHYYGRAGISFKKEILGIWE
;
A
#
# COMPACT_ATOMS: atom_id res chain seq x y z
N MET A 1 26.95 2.04 -1.81
CA MET A 1 25.68 1.50 -2.11
C MET A 1 24.93 1.10 -0.88
N ASP A 2 23.75 1.62 -0.76
CA ASP A 2 23.00 1.42 0.44
C ASP A 2 22.21 0.13 0.35
N ASN A 3 22.54 -0.84 1.21
CA ASN A 3 21.86 -2.11 1.26
C ASN A 3 20.82 -2.14 2.38
N LEU A 4 20.11 -1.02 2.55
CA LEU A 4 19.09 -0.94 3.57
C LEU A 4 18.00 -1.99 3.35
N LYS A 5 17.59 -2.60 4.46
CA LYS A 5 16.53 -3.59 4.46
C LYS A 5 15.49 -3.23 5.51
N VAL A 6 14.26 -3.60 5.26
CA VAL A 6 13.21 -3.56 6.27
C VAL A 6 12.68 -4.99 6.41
N GLN A 7 12.77 -5.53 7.62
CA GLN A 7 12.35 -6.90 7.92
C GLN A 7 12.94 -7.91 6.94
N GLY A 8 14.23 -7.74 6.64
CA GLY A 8 14.97 -8.62 5.76
C GLY A 8 14.78 -8.41 4.26
N LYS A 9 14.02 -7.40 3.86
CA LYS A 9 13.71 -7.14 2.45
C LYS A 9 14.37 -5.86 1.96
N THR A 10 14.97 -5.93 0.78
CA THR A 10 15.53 -4.75 0.09
C THR A 10 14.43 -4.03 -0.68
N THR A 11 14.76 -2.84 -1.23
CA THR A 11 13.83 -2.15 -2.11
C THR A 11 13.50 -2.98 -3.34
N GLU A 12 14.47 -3.70 -3.88
CA GLU A 12 14.27 -4.58 -5.02
C GLU A 12 13.33 -5.73 -4.68
N ASP A 13 13.49 -6.32 -3.50
CA ASP A 13 12.60 -7.39 -3.03
C ASP A 13 11.16 -6.91 -2.93
N LEU A 14 10.96 -5.74 -2.32
CA LEU A 14 9.62 -5.18 -2.15
C LEU A 14 9.00 -4.81 -3.50
N LYS A 15 9.77 -4.23 -4.38
CA LYS A 15 9.26 -3.86 -5.70
C LYS A 15 8.87 -5.08 -6.51
N ALA A 16 9.70 -6.12 -6.50
CA ALA A 16 9.41 -7.36 -7.20
C ALA A 16 8.13 -8.01 -6.65
N MET A 17 7.96 -7.99 -5.33
CA MET A 17 6.77 -8.52 -4.69
C MET A 17 5.51 -7.76 -5.14
N LEU A 18 5.56 -6.42 -5.11
CA LEU A 18 4.41 -5.61 -5.49
C LEU A 18 4.03 -5.84 -6.96
N LEU A 19 5.01 -5.90 -7.85
CA LEU A 19 4.76 -6.16 -9.27
C LEU A 19 4.24 -7.57 -9.51
N ALA A 20 4.65 -8.54 -8.68
CA ALA A 20 4.11 -9.89 -8.77
C ALA A 20 2.65 -9.95 -8.32
N ILE A 21 2.27 -9.12 -7.35
CA ILE A 21 0.88 -9.03 -6.88
C ILE A 21 0.02 -8.35 -7.95
N TYR A 22 0.49 -7.25 -8.49
CA TYR A 22 -0.21 -6.50 -9.54
C TYR A 22 0.81 -5.74 -10.38
N ASP A 23 0.87 -6.02 -11.67
CA ASP A 23 1.81 -5.42 -12.59
C ASP A 23 1.28 -4.07 -13.07
N CYS A 24 1.54 -3.01 -12.30
CA CYS A 24 1.06 -1.68 -12.64
C CYS A 24 1.78 -1.14 -13.88
N LYS A 25 1.08 -0.29 -14.63
CA LYS A 25 1.62 0.31 -15.86
C LYS A 25 2.49 1.53 -15.57
N SER A 26 2.15 2.27 -14.51
CA SER A 26 2.87 3.51 -14.18
C SER A 26 4.09 3.18 -13.35
N PRO A 27 5.29 3.68 -13.71
CA PRO A 27 6.50 3.38 -12.96
C PRO A 27 6.46 4.00 -11.55
N PHE A 28 7.11 3.33 -10.61
CA PHE A 28 7.24 3.82 -9.24
C PHE A 28 8.58 3.38 -8.68
N ALA A 29 8.97 4.02 -7.58
CA ALA A 29 10.19 3.69 -6.87
C ALA A 29 9.87 3.40 -5.41
N ILE A 30 10.71 2.58 -4.76
CA ILE A 30 10.62 2.33 -3.34
C ILE A 30 11.91 2.79 -2.69
N ARG A 31 11.76 3.47 -1.56
CA ARG A 31 12.85 3.95 -0.76
C ARG A 31 12.67 3.47 0.67
N ILE A 32 13.74 2.96 1.27
CA ILE A 32 13.77 2.58 2.67
C ILE A 32 14.57 3.63 3.42
N SER A 33 14.00 4.18 4.50
CA SER A 33 14.62 5.19 5.31
C SER A 33 14.90 4.64 6.71
N LYS A 34 16.10 4.93 7.24
CA LYS A 34 16.43 4.58 8.63
C LYS A 34 15.75 5.51 9.63
N ARG A 35 15.18 6.59 9.12
CA ARG A 35 14.56 7.58 9.98
C ARG A 35 13.29 7.04 10.61
N LYS A 36 13.12 7.28 11.90
CA LYS A 36 11.86 7.03 12.57
C LYS A 36 10.92 8.19 12.30
N CYS A 37 9.69 7.87 12.00
CA CYS A 37 8.66 8.88 11.93
C CYS A 37 7.60 8.53 12.97
N LYS A 38 7.33 9.44 13.92
CA LYS A 38 6.41 9.15 15.02
C LYS A 38 4.98 8.90 14.58
N ARG A 39 4.57 9.52 13.50
CA ARG A 39 3.16 9.53 13.09
C ARG A 39 2.86 8.69 11.86
N ILE A 40 3.85 8.38 11.05
CA ILE A 40 3.64 7.61 9.83
C ILE A 40 4.67 6.50 9.73
N LEU A 41 4.25 5.38 9.23
CA LEU A 41 5.10 4.20 9.03
C LEU A 41 5.66 4.17 7.61
N ALA A 42 4.92 4.76 6.67
CA ALA A 42 5.32 4.86 5.28
C ALA A 42 4.55 5.99 4.64
N SER A 43 4.96 6.39 3.44
CA SER A 43 4.26 7.42 2.68
C SER A 43 4.38 7.15 1.20
N TYR A 44 3.42 7.66 0.44
CA TYR A 44 3.49 7.68 -1.01
C TYR A 44 3.52 9.14 -1.46
N THR A 45 4.54 9.50 -2.22
CA THR A 45 4.68 10.83 -2.78
C THR A 45 4.27 10.79 -4.25
N HIS A 46 3.12 11.37 -4.55
CA HIS A 46 2.55 11.32 -5.89
C HIS A 46 3.44 12.03 -6.92
N ARG A 47 4.04 13.16 -6.53
CA ARG A 47 4.83 13.98 -7.43
C ARG A 47 5.94 13.19 -8.14
N ASN A 48 6.57 12.26 -7.45
CA ASN A 48 7.66 11.45 -8.02
C ASN A 48 7.36 9.95 -7.96
N SER A 49 6.13 9.57 -7.65
CA SER A 49 5.69 8.18 -7.59
C SER A 49 6.62 7.32 -6.72
N THR A 50 6.94 7.81 -5.53
CA THR A 50 7.86 7.13 -4.64
C THR A 50 7.17 6.68 -3.36
N ILE A 51 7.33 5.40 -3.05
CA ILE A 51 6.91 4.81 -1.77
C ILE A 51 8.12 4.86 -0.84
N THR A 52 7.95 5.50 0.33
CA THR A 52 9.00 5.54 1.34
C THR A 52 8.54 4.76 2.56
N ILE A 53 9.36 3.79 3.00
CA ILE A 53 9.08 3.01 4.20
C ILE A 53 10.11 3.43 5.26
N TYR A 54 9.59 3.88 6.40
CA TYR A 54 10.42 4.34 7.52
C TYR A 54 10.76 3.16 8.43
N ASP A 55 11.50 3.44 9.49
CA ASP A 55 11.84 2.42 10.48
C ASP A 55 10.56 2.00 11.22
N LEU A 56 10.12 0.80 10.97
CA LEU A 56 8.84 0.29 11.51
C LEU A 56 8.93 -0.17 12.95
N LYS A 57 10.15 -0.44 13.45
CA LYS A 57 10.37 -0.86 14.84
C LYS A 57 9.52 -2.06 15.27
N GLY A 58 9.17 -2.90 14.34
CA GLY A 58 8.36 -4.09 14.64
C GLY A 58 6.88 -3.83 14.93
N VAL A 59 6.40 -2.58 14.78
CA VAL A 59 4.98 -2.29 15.06
C VAL A 59 4.07 -2.58 13.87
N ALA A 60 4.63 -2.83 12.70
CA ALA A 60 3.84 -3.12 11.51
C ALA A 60 4.62 -4.06 10.59
N ASP A 61 3.88 -4.75 9.74
CA ASP A 61 4.44 -5.65 8.73
C ASP A 61 4.83 -4.83 7.50
N ALA A 62 6.08 -4.92 7.07
CA ALA A 62 6.58 -4.20 5.90
C ALA A 62 5.81 -4.54 4.64
N VAL A 63 5.38 -5.79 4.48
CA VAL A 63 4.61 -6.21 3.30
C VAL A 63 3.26 -5.50 3.27
N GLU A 64 2.55 -5.49 4.39
CA GLU A 64 1.25 -4.82 4.48
C GLU A 64 1.38 -3.32 4.23
N VAL A 65 2.39 -2.69 4.84
CA VAL A 65 2.63 -1.26 4.68
C VAL A 65 2.97 -0.93 3.22
N ALA A 66 3.78 -1.74 2.57
CA ALA A 66 4.13 -1.54 1.16
C ALA A 66 2.88 -1.66 0.26
N ILE A 67 2.02 -2.62 0.53
CA ILE A 67 0.77 -2.80 -0.21
C ILE A 67 -0.14 -1.59 -0.04
N HIS A 68 -0.22 -1.04 1.17
CA HIS A 68 -1.01 0.16 1.44
C HIS A 68 -0.56 1.32 0.56
N GLU A 69 0.76 1.57 0.50
CA GLU A 69 1.28 2.67 -0.30
C GLU A 69 1.18 2.38 -1.80
N TYR A 70 1.30 1.12 -2.19
CA TYR A 70 1.11 0.71 -3.58
C TYR A 70 -0.34 0.97 -4.04
N ALA A 71 -1.30 0.76 -3.15
CA ALA A 71 -2.69 1.08 -3.45
C ALA A 71 -2.87 2.58 -3.73
N HIS A 72 -2.15 3.44 -3.00
CA HIS A 72 -2.16 4.88 -3.32
C HIS A 72 -1.60 5.15 -4.71
N HIS A 73 -0.52 4.49 -5.08
CA HIS A 73 0.08 4.67 -6.40
C HIS A 73 -0.90 4.29 -7.51
N ILE A 74 -1.51 3.12 -7.41
CA ILE A 74 -2.47 2.65 -8.41
C ILE A 74 -3.68 3.57 -8.45
N ASN A 75 -4.18 3.97 -7.29
CA ASN A 75 -5.36 4.83 -7.19
C ASN A 75 -5.14 6.18 -7.86
N ARG A 76 -3.91 6.68 -7.83
CA ARG A 76 -3.56 7.99 -8.39
C ARG A 76 -3.23 7.95 -9.88
N THR A 77 -2.74 6.83 -10.39
CA THR A 77 -2.10 6.81 -11.70
C THR A 77 -2.80 5.94 -12.73
N GLU A 78 -3.69 5.04 -12.33
CA GLU A 78 -4.17 4.01 -13.25
C GLU A 78 -5.67 3.83 -13.24
N TRP A 79 -6.17 3.36 -14.38
CA TRP A 79 -7.52 2.87 -14.50
C TRP A 79 -7.59 1.49 -13.85
N TRP A 80 -8.56 1.32 -12.97
CA TRP A 80 -8.79 0.05 -12.30
C TRP A 80 -10.23 -0.38 -12.53
N ASN A 81 -10.42 -1.57 -13.09
CA ASN A 81 -11.76 -2.09 -13.41
C ASN A 81 -12.61 -1.09 -14.22
N GLY A 82 -11.96 -0.35 -15.14
CA GLY A 82 -12.65 0.63 -15.96
C GLY A 82 -12.88 1.97 -15.29
N ALA A 83 -12.49 2.13 -14.04
CA ALA A 83 -12.64 3.41 -13.34
C ALA A 83 -11.39 4.26 -13.52
N ALA A 84 -11.59 5.56 -13.81
CA ALA A 84 -10.48 6.51 -13.98
C ALA A 84 -9.66 6.67 -12.70
N PRO A 85 -8.41 7.13 -12.79
CA PRO A 85 -7.63 7.47 -11.61
C PRO A 85 -8.37 8.43 -10.69
N MET A 86 -8.03 8.41 -9.40
CA MET A 86 -8.65 9.25 -8.39
C MET A 86 -8.65 10.72 -8.80
N SER A 87 -9.80 11.37 -8.71
CA SER A 87 -9.88 12.79 -8.99
C SER A 87 -9.34 13.59 -7.79
N LYS A 88 -9.01 14.87 -8.03
CA LYS A 88 -8.52 15.74 -6.97
C LYS A 88 -9.57 16.02 -5.89
N PHE A 89 -10.83 15.71 -6.15
CA PHE A 89 -11.92 15.92 -5.19
C PHE A 89 -12.17 14.71 -4.29
N GLU A 90 -11.57 13.57 -4.59
CA GLU A 90 -11.74 12.37 -3.77
C GLU A 90 -10.72 12.37 -2.64
N THR A 91 -11.10 11.78 -1.49
CA THR A 91 -10.17 11.64 -0.39
C THR A 91 -9.21 10.49 -0.68
N SER A 92 -7.97 10.61 -0.19
CA SER A 92 -6.95 9.60 -0.44
C SER A 92 -7.26 8.24 0.19
N HIS A 93 -8.04 8.22 1.27
CA HIS A 93 -8.46 6.99 1.95
C HIS A 93 -9.97 6.80 1.88
N GLY A 94 -10.58 7.14 0.73
CA GLY A 94 -11.98 6.89 0.49
C GLY A 94 -12.24 5.44 0.07
N TYR A 95 -13.47 5.12 -0.29
CA TYR A 95 -13.86 3.76 -0.63
C TYR A 95 -13.09 3.20 -1.83
N ARG A 96 -12.77 4.04 -2.80
CA ARG A 96 -11.97 3.59 -3.95
C ARG A 96 -10.61 3.07 -3.51
N PHE A 97 -9.93 3.80 -2.61
CA PHE A 97 -8.64 3.34 -2.07
C PHE A 97 -8.80 2.01 -1.35
N TRP A 98 -9.78 1.90 -0.46
CA TRP A 98 -9.96 0.68 0.33
C TRP A 98 -10.35 -0.52 -0.52
N PHE A 99 -11.10 -0.29 -1.60
CA PHE A 99 -11.38 -1.33 -2.56
C PHE A 99 -10.09 -1.85 -3.21
N LEU A 100 -9.24 -0.95 -3.68
CA LEU A 100 -7.95 -1.32 -4.27
C LEU A 100 -7.08 -2.05 -3.26
N TYR A 101 -6.96 -1.50 -2.06
CA TYR A 101 -6.16 -2.07 -0.99
C TYR A 101 -6.62 -3.50 -0.66
N SER A 102 -7.91 -3.69 -0.46
CA SER A 102 -8.44 -5.01 -0.12
C SER A 102 -8.18 -6.03 -1.23
N ARG A 103 -8.28 -5.60 -2.49
CA ARG A 103 -8.01 -6.49 -3.62
C ARG A 103 -6.53 -6.86 -3.69
N LEU A 104 -5.65 -5.90 -3.45
CA LEU A 104 -4.21 -6.17 -3.43
C LEU A 104 -3.84 -7.14 -2.29
N VAL A 105 -4.42 -6.96 -1.11
CA VAL A 105 -4.23 -7.89 0.00
C VAL A 105 -4.68 -9.29 -0.38
N GLU A 106 -5.83 -9.40 -1.01
CA GLU A 106 -6.36 -10.68 -1.46
C GLU A 106 -5.41 -11.36 -2.45
N LEU A 107 -4.91 -10.61 -3.43
CA LEU A 107 -3.95 -11.13 -4.41
C LEU A 107 -2.65 -11.55 -3.75
N ALA A 108 -2.17 -10.78 -2.76
CA ALA A 108 -0.97 -11.11 -2.01
C ALA A 108 -1.13 -12.43 -1.26
N ASN A 109 -2.29 -12.61 -0.63
CA ASN A 109 -2.56 -13.83 0.12
C ASN A 109 -2.70 -15.05 -0.80
N GLU A 110 -3.24 -14.86 -2.00
CA GLU A 110 -3.30 -15.93 -3.00
C GLU A 110 -1.90 -16.40 -3.39
N LYS A 111 -0.91 -15.51 -3.31
CA LYS A 111 0.48 -15.84 -3.60
C LYS A 111 1.27 -16.32 -2.38
N GLY A 112 0.62 -16.43 -1.23
CA GLY A 112 1.23 -16.99 -0.03
C GLY A 112 1.91 -16.00 0.90
N TYR A 113 1.70 -14.70 0.73
CA TYR A 113 2.36 -13.69 1.57
C TYR A 113 1.76 -13.56 2.97
N ALA A 114 0.58 -14.11 3.22
CA ALA A 114 -0.07 -14.13 4.54
C ALA A 114 -0.20 -12.73 5.17
N VAL A 115 -0.74 -11.81 4.39
CA VAL A 115 -0.91 -10.42 4.81
C VAL A 115 -2.19 -10.27 5.62
N LYS A 116 -2.08 -9.61 6.79
CA LYS A 116 -3.25 -9.21 7.58
C LYS A 116 -3.58 -7.77 7.24
N PRO A 117 -4.77 -7.50 6.66
CA PRO A 117 -5.12 -6.14 6.30
C PRO A 117 -5.38 -5.28 7.53
N HIS A 118 -5.14 -3.99 7.40
CA HIS A 118 -5.38 -3.02 8.46
C HIS A 118 -6.26 -1.89 7.90
N TYR A 119 -7.52 -1.88 8.33
CA TYR A 119 -8.49 -0.85 7.95
C TYR A 119 -8.62 0.15 9.07
N TYR A 120 -8.55 1.43 8.75
CA TYR A 120 -8.62 2.48 9.76
C TYR A 120 -9.27 3.73 9.16
N GLY A 121 -9.53 4.69 10.03
CA GLY A 121 -10.23 5.90 9.63
C GLY A 121 -11.71 5.63 9.39
N ARG A 122 -12.47 6.70 9.22
CA ARG A 122 -13.91 6.60 9.08
C ARG A 122 -14.32 5.74 7.87
N ALA A 123 -13.76 6.04 6.72
CA ALA A 123 -14.10 5.30 5.50
C ALA A 123 -13.55 3.87 5.53
N GLY A 124 -12.36 3.65 6.10
CA GLY A 124 -11.79 2.32 6.18
C GLY A 124 -12.59 1.39 7.08
N ILE A 125 -13.01 1.87 8.24
CA ILE A 125 -13.82 1.08 9.16
C ILE A 125 -15.19 0.82 8.55
N SER A 126 -15.80 1.82 7.92
CA SER A 126 -17.08 1.66 7.26
C SER A 126 -16.99 0.66 6.10
N PHE A 127 -15.95 0.74 5.30
CA PHE A 127 -15.71 -0.19 4.21
C PHE A 127 -15.59 -1.63 4.72
N LYS A 128 -14.79 -1.82 5.77
CA LYS A 128 -14.58 -3.13 6.36
C LYS A 128 -15.90 -3.75 6.80
N LYS A 129 -16.75 -2.98 7.48
CA LYS A 129 -18.02 -3.47 7.99
C LYS A 129 -19.06 -3.66 6.91
N GLU A 130 -19.26 -2.65 6.08
CA GLU A 130 -20.39 -2.61 5.15
C GLU A 130 -20.14 -3.33 3.84
N ILE A 131 -18.91 -3.30 3.36
CA ILE A 131 -18.56 -3.92 2.07
C ILE A 131 -17.99 -5.32 2.29
N LEU A 132 -17.06 -5.47 3.25
CA LEU A 132 -16.42 -6.77 3.49
C LEU A 132 -17.17 -7.64 4.50
N GLY A 133 -18.10 -7.07 5.25
CA GLY A 133 -18.90 -7.83 6.22
C GLY A 133 -18.13 -8.25 7.46
N ILE A 134 -17.06 -7.57 7.80
CA ILE A 134 -16.24 -7.87 8.98
C ILE A 134 -16.63 -6.91 10.11
N TRP A 135 -17.22 -7.43 11.16
CA TRP A 135 -17.80 -6.62 12.24
C TRP A 135 -17.01 -6.68 13.54
N GLU A 136 -15.82 -7.20 13.53
CA GLU A 136 -14.98 -7.26 14.72
C GLU A 136 -14.38 -5.92 15.10
#